data_f2350e446d53b0e3696d071814449866
#
_entry.id   f2350e446d53b0e3696d071814449866
#
_cell.length_a   1.000
_cell.length_b   1.000
_cell.length_c   1.000
_cell.angle_alpha   90.00
_cell.angle_beta   90.00
_cell.angle_gamma   90.00
#
_symmetry.space_group_name_H-M   'P 1'
#
loop_
_entity.id
_entity.type
_entity.pdbx_description
1 polymer ?
#
loop_
_entity_poly.entity_id
_entity_poly.type
_entity_poly.pdbx_seq_one_letter_code
_entity_poly.pdbx_strand_id
1 'polypeptide(L)'
;MSISCETPLGDVSHSSEILLVATGRTPTADELDLDSTDVITDCGYIVTDETMRTSVDDVFALGDVTNPHQLKHSANAEARVVSHNLINPDNLISVDLDPMPYAIFSNPQIASVGATEEDLLESQTEYVKGVAEFSEVAYGWAMENTDGFCKVLACPHTGRILGSHIMGPQASTLIHQLIQGMKFGQGVKELSRGMLYVHPALNEVVEVALLKAKDALH
;
A
#
# COMPACT_ATOMS: atom_id res chain seq x y z
N MET A 1 10.79 -34.04 2.35
CA MET A 1 9.62 -33.57 3.11
C MET A 1 8.39 -33.71 2.24
N SER A 2 7.22 -34.04 2.81
CA SER A 2 5.96 -34.12 2.06
C SER A 2 4.91 -33.23 2.69
N ILE A 3 4.17 -32.51 1.86
CA ILE A 3 3.05 -31.64 2.27
C ILE A 3 1.80 -32.17 1.58
N SER A 4 0.72 -32.34 2.36
CA SER A 4 -0.61 -32.59 1.83
C SER A 4 -1.44 -31.32 1.94
N CYS A 5 -2.08 -30.93 0.82
CA CYS A 5 -2.97 -29.76 0.74
C CYS A 5 -4.37 -30.22 0.42
N GLU A 6 -5.36 -29.79 1.19
CA GLU A 6 -6.77 -29.92 0.84
C GLU A 6 -7.12 -28.83 -0.18
N THR A 7 -7.68 -29.22 -1.32
CA THR A 7 -8.11 -28.28 -2.35
C THR A 7 -9.58 -28.55 -2.73
N PRO A 8 -10.27 -27.59 -3.35
CA PRO A 8 -11.64 -27.81 -3.85
C PRO A 8 -11.77 -28.98 -4.84
N LEU A 9 -10.66 -29.42 -5.43
CA LEU A 9 -10.59 -30.53 -6.38
C LEU A 9 -10.11 -31.85 -5.74
N GLY A 10 -9.89 -31.86 -4.41
CA GLY A 10 -9.40 -33.00 -3.64
C GLY A 10 -7.99 -32.77 -3.07
N ASP A 11 -7.50 -33.77 -2.35
CA ASP A 11 -6.19 -33.70 -1.68
C ASP A 11 -5.05 -33.84 -2.67
N VAL A 12 -4.06 -32.97 -2.57
CA VAL A 12 -2.83 -33.00 -3.39
C VAL A 12 -1.62 -33.09 -2.46
N SER A 13 -0.72 -34.02 -2.75
CA SER A 13 0.54 -34.16 -2.02
C SER A 13 1.74 -33.77 -2.88
N HIS A 14 2.61 -32.96 -2.30
CA HIS A 14 3.87 -32.52 -2.90
C HIS A 14 5.05 -33.02 -2.06
N SER A 15 6.11 -33.50 -2.70
CA SER A 15 7.36 -33.87 -2.05
C SER A 15 8.51 -33.01 -2.56
N SER A 16 9.35 -32.53 -1.64
CA SER A 16 10.52 -31.71 -1.96
C SER A 16 11.67 -31.98 -0.98
N GLU A 17 12.88 -31.58 -1.35
CA GLU A 17 14.05 -31.66 -0.47
C GLU A 17 14.02 -30.56 0.57
N ILE A 18 13.51 -29.39 0.21
CA ILE A 18 13.44 -28.18 1.05
C ILE A 18 12.01 -27.68 1.08
N LEU A 19 11.57 -27.24 2.26
CA LEU A 19 10.29 -26.57 2.49
C LEU A 19 10.54 -25.13 2.93
N LEU A 20 10.01 -24.17 2.17
CA LEU A 20 9.94 -22.76 2.58
C LEU A 20 8.53 -22.47 3.13
N VAL A 21 8.46 -22.08 4.42
CA VAL A 21 7.23 -21.60 5.04
C VAL A 21 7.25 -20.06 5.03
N ALA A 22 6.38 -19.46 4.23
CA ALA A 22 6.27 -18.00 4.05
C ALA A 22 4.80 -17.56 4.12
N THR A 23 4.05 -18.08 5.10
CA THR A 23 2.59 -17.96 5.23
C THR A 23 2.13 -16.77 6.07
N GLY A 24 3.01 -15.79 6.30
CA GLY A 24 2.70 -14.60 7.08
C GLY A 24 3.45 -14.54 8.40
N ARG A 25 3.05 -13.57 9.24
CA ARG A 25 3.62 -13.29 10.56
C ARG A 25 2.50 -13.08 11.56
N THR A 26 2.77 -13.43 12.80
CA THR A 26 1.94 -13.10 13.95
C THR A 26 2.67 -12.10 14.84
N PRO A 27 1.96 -11.18 15.52
CA PRO A 27 2.60 -10.35 16.54
C PRO A 27 3.12 -11.22 17.68
N THR A 28 4.22 -10.80 18.32
CA THR A 28 4.86 -11.51 19.45
C THR A 28 4.54 -10.83 20.78
N ALA A 29 3.39 -10.19 20.88
CA ALA A 29 2.95 -9.51 22.10
C ALA A 29 2.75 -10.49 23.29
N ASP A 30 2.45 -11.75 22.99
CA ASP A 30 2.32 -12.84 23.96
C ASP A 30 3.62 -13.14 24.72
N GLU A 31 4.78 -12.81 24.15
CA GLU A 31 6.07 -12.96 24.83
C GLU A 31 6.34 -11.87 25.89
N LEU A 32 5.51 -10.83 25.97
CA LEU A 32 5.68 -9.68 26.86
C LEU A 32 4.94 -9.81 28.19
N ASP A 33 4.26 -10.94 28.46
CA ASP A 33 3.45 -11.17 29.66
C ASP A 33 2.44 -10.03 29.95
N LEU A 34 1.77 -9.58 28.88
CA LEU A 34 0.84 -8.44 28.94
C LEU A 34 -0.37 -8.72 29.84
N ASP A 35 -0.72 -9.98 30.08
CA ASP A 35 -1.78 -10.38 31.03
C ASP A 35 -1.50 -9.91 32.45
N SER A 36 -0.25 -9.63 32.79
CA SER A 36 0.16 -9.03 34.09
C SER A 36 0.01 -7.51 34.11
N THR A 37 -0.44 -6.91 33.05
CA THR A 37 -0.60 -5.46 32.86
C THR A 37 -2.02 -5.12 32.44
N ASP A 38 -2.35 -3.82 32.41
CA ASP A 38 -3.63 -3.33 31.88
C ASP A 38 -3.54 -2.96 30.38
N VAL A 39 -2.50 -3.42 29.65
CA VAL A 39 -2.35 -3.19 28.22
C VAL A 39 -3.36 -4.05 27.46
N ILE A 40 -4.23 -3.38 26.68
CA ILE A 40 -5.25 -4.05 25.89
C ILE A 40 -4.64 -4.57 24.59
N THR A 41 -5.00 -5.82 24.25
CA THR A 41 -4.67 -6.44 22.96
C THR A 41 -5.94 -6.84 22.21
N ASP A 42 -5.88 -6.79 20.88
CA ASP A 42 -6.92 -7.30 19.99
C ASP A 42 -6.29 -8.19 18.91
N CYS A 43 -6.76 -9.43 18.80
CA CYS A 43 -6.22 -10.44 17.86
C CYS A 43 -4.69 -10.59 17.95
N GLY A 44 -4.11 -10.40 19.13
CA GLY A 44 -2.66 -10.47 19.38
C GLY A 44 -1.90 -9.17 19.12
N TYR A 45 -2.54 -8.11 18.58
CA TYR A 45 -1.95 -6.79 18.42
C TYR A 45 -2.19 -5.92 19.66
N ILE A 46 -1.21 -5.11 20.03
CA ILE A 46 -1.37 -4.11 21.08
C ILE A 46 -2.21 -2.96 20.54
N VAL A 47 -3.31 -2.65 21.21
CA VAL A 47 -4.20 -1.54 20.83
C VAL A 47 -3.57 -0.22 21.23
N THR A 48 -3.48 0.71 20.26
CA THR A 48 -3.01 2.09 20.46
C THR A 48 -4.01 3.10 19.89
N ASP A 49 -3.98 4.31 20.44
CA ASP A 49 -4.64 5.45 19.81
C ASP A 49 -3.79 6.05 18.67
N GLU A 50 -4.30 7.11 18.02
CA GLU A 50 -3.57 7.79 16.93
C GLU A 50 -2.27 8.47 17.40
N THR A 51 -2.08 8.65 18.70
CA THR A 51 -0.82 9.17 19.28
C THR A 51 0.16 8.06 19.64
N MET A 52 -0.18 6.81 19.32
CA MET A 52 0.57 5.58 19.61
C MET A 52 0.64 5.23 21.11
N ARG A 53 -0.26 5.78 21.95
CA ARG A 53 -0.41 5.40 23.37
C ARG A 53 -1.25 4.13 23.49
N THR A 54 -0.86 3.28 24.40
CA THR A 54 -1.66 2.11 24.81
C THR A 54 -2.75 2.51 25.80
N SER A 55 -3.49 1.53 26.31
CA SER A 55 -4.45 1.71 27.41
C SER A 55 -3.81 2.06 28.75
N VAL A 56 -2.49 1.99 28.87
CA VAL A 56 -1.73 2.29 30.11
C VAL A 56 -0.98 3.59 29.91
N ASP A 57 -1.10 4.50 30.89
CA ASP A 57 -0.41 5.79 30.87
C ASP A 57 1.11 5.60 30.74
N ASP A 58 1.72 6.47 29.93
CA ASP A 58 3.16 6.49 29.63
C ASP A 58 3.72 5.24 28.94
N VAL A 59 2.84 4.35 28.45
CA VAL A 59 3.21 3.18 27.66
C VAL A 59 2.80 3.38 26.20
N PHE A 60 3.78 3.28 25.31
CA PHE A 60 3.60 3.40 23.86
C PHE A 60 3.91 2.07 23.19
N ALA A 61 3.25 1.80 22.08
CA ALA A 61 3.58 0.68 21.21
C ALA A 61 3.62 1.15 19.74
N LEU A 62 4.46 0.52 18.90
CA LEU A 62 4.61 0.87 17.50
C LEU A 62 5.11 -0.32 16.67
N GLY A 63 4.91 -0.25 15.36
CA GLY A 63 5.39 -1.24 14.41
C GLY A 63 4.48 -2.46 14.29
N ASP A 64 5.06 -3.58 13.88
CA ASP A 64 4.33 -4.79 13.52
C ASP A 64 3.47 -5.38 14.66
N VAL A 65 3.71 -4.96 15.88
CA VAL A 65 2.94 -5.39 17.07
C VAL A 65 1.64 -4.62 17.27
N THR A 66 1.45 -3.49 16.56
CA THR A 66 0.27 -2.61 16.71
C THR A 66 -0.72 -2.68 15.56
N ASN A 67 -0.30 -3.15 14.37
CA ASN A 67 -1.18 -3.14 13.21
C ASN A 67 -0.89 -4.28 12.22
N PRO A 68 -1.92 -4.75 11.50
CA PRO A 68 -1.83 -5.87 10.56
C PRO A 68 -1.07 -5.52 9.26
N HIS A 69 -0.76 -4.26 8.98
CA HIS A 69 -0.02 -3.88 7.78
C HIS A 69 1.40 -4.44 7.79
N GLN A 70 2.06 -4.44 8.96
CA GLN A 70 3.39 -5.02 9.16
C GLN A 70 4.42 -4.49 8.13
N LEU A 71 4.36 -3.17 7.86
CA LEU A 71 5.16 -2.48 6.87
C LEU A 71 6.21 -1.58 7.51
N LYS A 72 7.44 -1.66 7.02
CA LYS A 72 8.56 -0.88 7.57
C LYS A 72 8.32 0.63 7.53
N HIS A 73 7.68 1.14 6.48
CA HIS A 73 7.43 2.58 6.37
C HIS A 73 6.32 3.08 7.31
N SER A 74 5.30 2.25 7.64
CA SER A 74 4.36 2.57 8.72
C SER A 74 5.06 2.62 10.06
N ALA A 75 5.84 1.59 10.41
CA ALA A 75 6.64 1.58 11.64
C ALA A 75 7.57 2.78 11.76
N ASN A 76 8.17 3.25 10.66
CA ASN A 76 9.00 4.46 10.66
C ASN A 76 8.18 5.74 10.92
N ALA A 77 6.94 5.82 10.43
CA ALA A 77 6.04 6.95 10.69
C ALA A 77 5.63 6.95 12.17
N GLU A 78 5.20 5.82 12.68
CA GLU A 78 4.83 5.61 14.08
C GLU A 78 5.99 5.93 15.03
N ALA A 79 7.22 5.49 14.71
CA ALA A 79 8.40 5.78 15.51
C ALA A 79 8.70 7.29 15.63
N ARG A 80 8.44 8.07 14.56
CA ARG A 80 8.56 9.54 14.63
C ARG A 80 7.53 10.15 15.58
N VAL A 81 6.29 9.63 15.55
CA VAL A 81 5.21 10.08 16.43
C VAL A 81 5.55 9.74 17.90
N VAL A 82 5.91 8.49 18.19
CA VAL A 82 6.30 8.07 19.54
C VAL A 82 7.48 8.90 20.05
N SER A 83 8.53 9.07 19.25
CA SER A 83 9.70 9.85 19.64
C SER A 83 9.35 11.31 19.95
N HIS A 84 8.44 11.93 19.17
CA HIS A 84 7.96 13.28 19.44
C HIS A 84 7.15 13.33 20.74
N ASN A 85 6.20 12.42 20.91
CA ASN A 85 5.24 12.43 22.00
C ASN A 85 5.89 12.13 23.36
N LEU A 86 6.94 11.29 23.39
CA LEU A 86 7.74 11.05 24.57
C LEU A 86 8.49 12.30 25.08
N ILE A 87 8.94 13.15 24.14
CA ILE A 87 9.71 14.37 24.48
C ILE A 87 8.77 15.56 24.75
N ASN A 88 7.57 15.54 24.13
CA ASN A 88 6.61 16.65 24.19
C ASN A 88 5.24 16.17 24.69
N PRO A 89 5.11 15.73 25.96
CA PRO A 89 3.87 15.12 26.47
C PRO A 89 2.67 16.09 26.47
N ASP A 90 2.93 17.40 26.51
CA ASP A 90 1.90 18.45 26.48
C ASP A 90 1.53 18.89 25.05
N ASN A 91 2.21 18.37 24.01
CA ASN A 91 1.97 18.73 22.61
C ASN A 91 2.08 17.48 21.73
N LEU A 92 1.10 16.61 21.86
CA LEU A 92 1.06 15.34 21.13
C LEU A 92 0.75 15.55 19.65
N ILE A 93 1.36 14.72 18.80
CA ILE A 93 1.04 14.59 17.40
C ILE A 93 0.48 13.19 17.13
N SER A 94 -0.35 13.07 16.09
CA SER A 94 -0.95 11.81 15.65
C SER A 94 -0.23 11.23 14.44
N VAL A 95 -0.24 9.90 14.31
CA VAL A 95 0.22 9.24 13.11
C VAL A 95 -0.81 9.39 12.00
N ASP A 96 -0.33 9.69 10.79
CA ASP A 96 -1.16 9.76 9.58
C ASP A 96 -0.60 8.77 8.55
N LEU A 97 -1.29 7.65 8.41
CA LEU A 97 -0.93 6.55 7.51
C LEU A 97 -1.77 6.55 6.21
N ASP A 98 -2.68 7.52 6.02
CA ASP A 98 -3.51 7.60 4.82
C ASP A 98 -2.88 8.55 3.76
N PRO A 99 -2.77 8.09 2.51
CA PRO A 99 -3.03 6.73 2.03
C PRO A 99 -1.86 5.78 2.34
N MET A 100 -2.17 4.51 2.68
CA MET A 100 -1.16 3.49 2.94
C MET A 100 -0.73 2.81 1.64
N PRO A 101 0.53 2.96 1.20
CA PRO A 101 1.06 2.25 0.05
C PRO A 101 1.71 0.93 0.44
N TYR A 102 1.75 0.01 -0.50
CA TYR A 102 2.59 -1.19 -0.37
C TYR A 102 3.22 -1.60 -1.69
N ALA A 103 4.30 -2.39 -1.61
CA ALA A 103 4.95 -2.95 -2.78
C ALA A 103 5.39 -4.40 -2.51
N ILE A 104 5.30 -5.23 -3.57
CA ILE A 104 5.79 -6.60 -3.61
C ILE A 104 6.97 -6.62 -4.58
N PHE A 105 8.14 -7.03 -4.10
CA PHE A 105 9.40 -7.04 -4.86
C PHE A 105 9.59 -8.35 -5.62
N SER A 106 8.53 -8.79 -6.30
CA SER A 106 8.57 -9.87 -7.27
C SER A 106 9.17 -9.41 -8.61
N ASN A 107 9.21 -10.29 -9.59
CA ASN A 107 9.50 -9.93 -10.99
C ASN A 107 8.33 -10.41 -11.87
N PRO A 108 7.51 -9.49 -12.41
CA PRO A 108 7.53 -8.02 -12.24
C PRO A 108 7.21 -7.56 -10.81
N GLN A 109 7.65 -6.35 -10.43
CA GLN A 109 7.25 -5.70 -9.18
C GLN A 109 5.76 -5.33 -9.23
N ILE A 110 5.12 -5.31 -8.06
CA ILE A 110 3.74 -4.81 -7.89
C ILE A 110 3.76 -3.72 -6.83
N ALA A 111 3.08 -2.60 -7.09
CA ALA A 111 2.89 -1.54 -6.11
C ALA A 111 1.43 -1.05 -6.15
N SER A 112 0.90 -0.71 -4.99
CA SER A 112 -0.48 -0.28 -4.84
C SER A 112 -0.63 0.80 -3.77
N VAL A 113 -1.63 1.66 -3.97
CA VAL A 113 -2.07 2.66 -2.99
C VAL A 113 -3.56 2.94 -3.18
N GLY A 114 -4.29 3.10 -2.09
CA GLY A 114 -5.73 3.39 -2.09
C GLY A 114 -6.61 2.18 -2.46
N ALA A 115 -7.84 2.45 -2.88
CA ALA A 115 -8.86 1.44 -3.13
C ALA A 115 -8.59 0.61 -4.38
N THR A 116 -8.92 -0.67 -4.33
CA THR A 116 -9.02 -1.55 -5.51
C THR A 116 -10.35 -1.35 -6.24
N GLU A 117 -10.49 -1.91 -7.45
CA GLU A 117 -11.79 -1.93 -8.14
C GLU A 117 -12.83 -2.74 -7.35
N GLU A 118 -12.40 -3.80 -6.67
CA GLU A 118 -13.25 -4.63 -5.83
C GLU A 118 -13.81 -3.84 -4.64
N ASP A 119 -12.94 -3.12 -3.91
CA ASP A 119 -13.37 -2.24 -2.80
C ASP A 119 -14.38 -1.18 -3.27
N LEU A 120 -14.16 -0.58 -4.45
CA LEU A 120 -15.06 0.44 -4.98
C LEU A 120 -16.41 -0.14 -5.43
N LEU A 121 -16.42 -1.36 -5.97
CA LEU A 121 -17.65 -2.07 -6.31
C LEU A 121 -18.43 -2.49 -5.06
N GLU A 122 -17.76 -3.02 -4.05
CA GLU A 122 -18.40 -3.42 -2.79
C GLU A 122 -18.99 -2.21 -2.04
N SER A 123 -18.26 -1.08 -2.01
CA SER A 123 -18.73 0.17 -1.42
C SER A 123 -19.70 0.96 -2.29
N GLN A 124 -20.04 0.47 -3.49
CA GLN A 124 -20.88 1.16 -4.48
C GLN A 124 -20.37 2.58 -4.81
N THR A 125 -19.06 2.78 -4.76
CA THR A 125 -18.42 4.07 -5.08
C THR A 125 -18.22 4.18 -6.58
N GLU A 126 -18.76 5.22 -7.20
CA GLU A 126 -18.58 5.50 -8.63
C GLU A 126 -17.11 5.85 -8.92
N TYR A 127 -16.56 5.27 -9.97
CA TYR A 127 -15.20 5.56 -10.41
C TYR A 127 -15.06 5.51 -11.93
N VAL A 128 -14.05 6.22 -12.43
CA VAL A 128 -13.51 6.08 -13.77
C VAL A 128 -12.13 5.44 -13.69
N LYS A 129 -11.71 4.79 -14.77
CA LYS A 129 -10.47 4.03 -14.83
C LYS A 129 -9.62 4.44 -16.02
N GLY A 130 -8.33 4.67 -15.77
CA GLY A 130 -7.32 4.76 -16.81
C GLY A 130 -6.28 3.66 -16.66
N VAL A 131 -6.01 2.91 -17.72
CA VAL A 131 -5.01 1.85 -17.74
C VAL A 131 -4.05 2.10 -18.88
N ALA A 132 -2.74 2.12 -18.60
CA ALA A 132 -1.69 2.22 -19.60
C ALA A 132 -0.73 1.03 -19.45
N GLU A 133 -0.38 0.42 -20.56
CA GLU A 133 0.64 -0.61 -20.61
C GLU A 133 2.04 0.03 -20.74
N PHE A 134 3.07 -0.63 -20.20
CA PHE A 134 4.45 -0.14 -20.37
C PHE A 134 4.86 -0.10 -21.85
N SER A 135 4.33 -1.00 -22.66
CA SER A 135 4.56 -1.02 -24.12
C SER A 135 4.05 0.22 -24.88
N GLU A 136 3.14 0.99 -24.27
CA GLU A 136 2.60 2.21 -24.87
C GLU A 136 3.55 3.42 -24.77
N VAL A 137 4.60 3.33 -23.96
CA VAL A 137 5.57 4.42 -23.75
C VAL A 137 6.94 4.05 -24.30
N ALA A 138 7.68 5.05 -24.79
CA ALA A 138 8.94 4.83 -25.52
C ALA A 138 9.95 3.98 -24.76
N TYR A 139 10.14 4.22 -23.46
CA TYR A 139 11.11 3.48 -22.68
C TYR A 139 10.63 2.06 -22.34
N GLY A 140 9.35 1.88 -22.04
CA GLY A 140 8.76 0.57 -21.82
C GLY A 140 8.80 -0.31 -23.08
N TRP A 141 8.50 0.30 -24.23
CA TRP A 141 8.63 -0.35 -25.54
C TRP A 141 10.09 -0.76 -25.83
N ALA A 142 11.07 0.12 -25.56
CA ALA A 142 12.48 -0.19 -25.75
C ALA A 142 13.01 -1.30 -24.82
N MET A 143 12.36 -1.48 -23.67
CA MET A 143 12.64 -2.60 -22.72
C MET A 143 11.93 -3.91 -23.14
N GLU A 144 11.16 -3.91 -24.21
CA GLU A 144 10.33 -5.06 -24.64
C GLU A 144 9.39 -5.55 -23.51
N ASN A 145 8.93 -4.61 -22.64
CA ASN A 145 8.02 -4.94 -21.55
C ASN A 145 6.58 -5.04 -22.07
N THR A 146 6.04 -6.24 -22.11
CA THR A 146 4.69 -6.54 -22.63
C THR A 146 3.67 -6.85 -21.55
N ASP A 147 4.12 -7.08 -20.28
CA ASP A 147 3.27 -7.60 -19.22
C ASP A 147 2.97 -6.57 -18.13
N GLY A 148 3.60 -5.39 -18.20
CA GLY A 148 3.47 -4.34 -17.20
C GLY A 148 2.35 -3.34 -17.53
N PHE A 149 1.70 -2.82 -16.48
CA PHE A 149 0.69 -1.77 -16.62
C PHE A 149 0.69 -0.83 -15.41
N CYS A 150 0.14 0.37 -15.62
CA CYS A 150 -0.29 1.29 -14.58
C CYS A 150 -1.80 1.49 -14.67
N LYS A 151 -2.50 1.32 -13.55
CA LYS A 151 -3.95 1.54 -13.43
C LYS A 151 -4.20 2.67 -12.42
N VAL A 152 -5.05 3.62 -12.80
CA VAL A 152 -5.51 4.73 -11.96
C VAL A 152 -7.03 4.68 -11.89
N LEU A 153 -7.57 4.73 -10.66
CA LEU A 153 -9.00 4.82 -10.35
C LEU A 153 -9.27 6.22 -9.81
N ALA A 154 -10.25 6.92 -10.35
CA ALA A 154 -10.55 8.29 -9.97
C ALA A 154 -12.05 8.54 -9.81
N CYS A 155 -12.40 9.48 -8.94
CA CYS A 155 -13.77 9.97 -8.80
C CYS A 155 -14.22 10.67 -10.10
N PRO A 156 -15.34 10.26 -10.73
CA PRO A 156 -15.76 10.79 -12.05
C PRO A 156 -16.07 12.28 -12.03
N HIS A 157 -16.50 12.82 -10.89
CA HIS A 157 -16.93 14.22 -10.76
C HIS A 157 -15.80 15.17 -10.39
N THR A 158 -14.89 14.71 -9.52
CA THR A 158 -13.81 15.58 -8.97
C THR A 158 -12.46 15.33 -9.62
N GLY A 159 -12.24 14.16 -10.20
CA GLY A 159 -10.94 13.71 -10.69
C GLY A 159 -9.97 13.31 -9.58
N ARG A 160 -10.40 13.27 -8.30
CA ARG A 160 -9.56 12.82 -7.18
C ARG A 160 -9.19 11.35 -7.36
N ILE A 161 -7.94 11.01 -7.17
CA ILE A 161 -7.46 9.63 -7.24
C ILE A 161 -8.00 8.86 -6.03
N LEU A 162 -8.67 7.74 -6.28
CA LEU A 162 -9.22 6.81 -5.30
C LEU A 162 -8.28 5.64 -5.03
N GLY A 163 -7.55 5.21 -6.06
CA GLY A 163 -6.59 4.15 -5.96
C GLY A 163 -5.71 4.05 -7.21
N SER A 164 -4.54 3.42 -7.04
CA SER A 164 -3.60 3.21 -8.14
C SER A 164 -2.79 1.95 -7.94
N HIS A 165 -2.57 1.23 -9.03
CA HIS A 165 -1.91 -0.07 -9.02
C HIS A 165 -0.96 -0.16 -10.21
N ILE A 166 0.29 -0.54 -9.96
CA ILE A 166 1.32 -0.67 -10.98
C ILE A 166 1.91 -2.08 -10.88
N MET A 167 1.98 -2.77 -12.01
CA MET A 167 2.74 -3.99 -12.15
C MET A 167 3.77 -3.80 -13.26
N GLY A 168 5.05 -3.97 -12.94
CA GLY A 168 6.12 -3.77 -13.93
C GLY A 168 7.42 -3.31 -13.32
N PRO A 169 8.41 -2.94 -14.17
CA PRO A 169 9.70 -2.46 -13.69
C PRO A 169 9.55 -1.16 -12.90
N GLN A 170 10.26 -1.09 -11.78
CA GLN A 170 10.27 0.08 -10.89
C GLN A 170 8.89 0.49 -10.33
N ALA A 171 7.91 -0.43 -10.27
CA ALA A 171 6.57 -0.13 -9.76
C ALA A 171 6.62 0.54 -8.38
N SER A 172 7.49 0.05 -7.47
CA SER A 172 7.69 0.60 -6.13
C SER A 172 8.21 2.05 -6.12
N THR A 173 8.87 2.50 -7.18
CA THR A 173 9.34 3.88 -7.35
C THR A 173 8.27 4.73 -8.02
N LEU A 174 7.66 4.23 -9.10
CA LEU A 174 6.68 4.97 -9.91
C LEU A 174 5.41 5.30 -9.13
N ILE A 175 4.98 4.44 -8.19
CA ILE A 175 3.78 4.66 -7.38
C ILE A 175 3.83 5.94 -6.53
N HIS A 176 5.04 6.44 -6.19
CA HIS A 176 5.20 7.59 -5.31
C HIS A 176 4.57 8.88 -5.85
N GLN A 177 4.55 9.08 -7.16
CA GLN A 177 3.87 10.22 -7.78
C GLN A 177 2.35 10.20 -7.48
N LEU A 178 1.75 9.01 -7.48
CA LEU A 178 0.32 8.82 -7.20
C LEU A 178 0.03 8.93 -5.71
N ILE A 179 0.90 8.40 -4.84
CA ILE A 179 0.83 8.60 -3.38
C ILE A 179 0.85 10.09 -3.05
N GLN A 180 1.78 10.85 -3.66
CA GLN A 180 1.89 12.30 -3.48
C GLN A 180 0.61 13.00 -3.92
N GLY A 181 0.07 12.64 -5.08
CA GLY A 181 -1.19 13.18 -5.57
C GLY A 181 -2.33 12.96 -4.61
N MET A 182 -2.51 11.72 -4.15
CA MET A 182 -3.55 11.39 -3.17
C MET A 182 -3.38 12.17 -1.86
N LYS A 183 -2.15 12.17 -1.31
CA LYS A 183 -1.85 12.82 -0.03
C LYS A 183 -2.10 14.32 -0.02
N PHE A 184 -1.77 15.01 -1.12
CA PHE A 184 -1.87 16.46 -1.23
C PHE A 184 -3.08 16.94 -2.03
N GLY A 185 -4.05 16.05 -2.31
CA GLY A 185 -5.29 16.38 -2.99
C GLY A 185 -5.14 16.78 -4.46
N GLN A 186 -4.05 16.34 -5.12
CA GLN A 186 -3.86 16.52 -6.56
C GLN A 186 -4.55 15.38 -7.30
N GLY A 187 -5.44 15.73 -8.22
CA GLY A 187 -6.21 14.76 -9.00
C GLY A 187 -5.56 14.42 -10.34
N VAL A 188 -6.29 13.66 -11.14
CA VAL A 188 -5.84 13.24 -12.48
C VAL A 188 -5.61 14.43 -13.42
N LYS A 189 -6.30 15.57 -13.23
CA LYS A 189 -6.13 16.77 -14.05
C LYS A 189 -4.78 17.45 -13.81
N GLU A 190 -4.45 17.65 -12.53
CA GLU A 190 -3.22 18.30 -12.11
C GLU A 190 -2.01 17.45 -12.47
N LEU A 191 -2.06 16.14 -12.16
CA LEU A 191 -0.93 15.25 -12.38
C LEU A 191 -0.71 14.93 -13.86
N SER A 192 -1.76 14.86 -14.71
CA SER A 192 -1.57 14.48 -16.11
C SER A 192 -1.04 15.61 -16.99
N ARG A 193 -1.38 16.88 -16.69
CA ARG A 193 -1.01 18.02 -17.55
C ARG A 193 -0.49 19.23 -16.79
N GLY A 194 -0.52 19.21 -15.48
CA GLY A 194 -0.02 20.29 -14.64
C GLY A 194 1.51 20.30 -14.46
N MET A 195 2.20 19.27 -14.94
CA MET A 195 3.64 19.12 -14.83
C MET A 195 4.25 18.58 -16.13
N LEU A 196 5.58 18.67 -16.26
CA LEU A 196 6.33 18.09 -17.37
C LEU A 196 6.81 16.68 -16.99
N TYR A 197 6.66 15.75 -17.91
CA TYR A 197 7.23 14.41 -17.80
C TYR A 197 8.55 14.32 -18.56
N VAL A 198 9.52 13.67 -17.94
CA VAL A 198 10.82 13.42 -18.61
C VAL A 198 10.61 12.37 -19.70
N HIS A 199 11.15 12.62 -20.88
CA HIS A 199 11.11 11.72 -22.03
C HIS A 199 12.54 11.36 -22.50
N PRO A 200 12.87 10.07 -22.78
CA PRO A 200 12.04 8.88 -22.50
C PRO A 200 12.26 8.40 -21.06
N ALA A 201 11.19 8.13 -20.34
CA ALA A 201 11.27 7.61 -18.97
C ALA A 201 10.04 6.73 -18.63
N LEU A 202 10.18 5.81 -17.65
CA LEU A 202 9.09 4.91 -17.28
C LEU A 202 7.90 5.61 -16.64
N ASN A 203 8.09 6.78 -16.02
CA ASN A 203 6.98 7.54 -15.43
C ASN A 203 5.95 8.05 -16.45
N GLU A 204 6.26 8.01 -17.75
CA GLU A 204 5.29 8.30 -18.80
C GLU A 204 4.11 7.30 -18.81
N VAL A 205 4.30 6.06 -18.32
CA VAL A 205 3.19 5.12 -18.15
C VAL A 205 2.16 5.63 -17.15
N VAL A 206 2.62 6.32 -16.11
CA VAL A 206 1.75 6.97 -15.12
C VAL A 206 1.00 8.15 -15.78
N GLU A 207 1.70 8.97 -16.58
CA GLU A 207 1.07 10.06 -17.34
C GLU A 207 -0.05 9.54 -18.23
N VAL A 208 0.22 8.51 -19.04
CA VAL A 208 -0.77 7.92 -19.97
C VAL A 208 -1.98 7.36 -19.21
N ALA A 209 -1.76 6.67 -18.09
CA ALA A 209 -2.85 6.17 -17.26
C ALA A 209 -3.71 7.31 -16.67
N LEU A 210 -3.07 8.37 -16.18
CA LEU A 210 -3.74 9.58 -15.69
C LEU A 210 -4.53 10.29 -16.78
N LEU A 211 -3.99 10.39 -18.01
CA LEU A 211 -4.67 10.96 -19.16
C LEU A 211 -5.93 10.17 -19.52
N LYS A 212 -5.83 8.84 -19.60
CA LYS A 212 -6.98 7.96 -19.87
C LYS A 212 -8.06 8.09 -18.80
N ALA A 213 -7.67 8.15 -17.51
CA ALA A 213 -8.62 8.38 -16.43
C ALA A 213 -9.28 9.77 -16.52
N LYS A 214 -8.50 10.81 -16.84
CA LYS A 214 -9.00 12.18 -17.04
C LYS A 214 -10.00 12.26 -18.21
N ASP A 215 -9.71 11.60 -19.33
CA ASP A 215 -10.57 11.63 -20.52
C ASP A 215 -11.89 10.87 -20.30
N ALA A 216 -11.96 10.02 -19.27
CA ALA A 216 -13.16 9.33 -18.82
C ALA A 216 -14.01 10.11 -17.81
N LEU A 217 -13.57 11.30 -17.34
CA LEU A 217 -14.35 12.14 -16.42
C LEU A 217 -15.62 12.68 -17.08
N HIS A 218 -16.65 12.92 -16.27
CA HIS A 218 -17.97 13.47 -16.69
C HIS A 218 -18.12 14.94 -16.31
#